data_9b45c6030339caff2b90f9a52eeb42be
#
_entry.id   9b45c6030339caff2b90f9a52eeb42be
#
_cell.length_a   1.000
_cell.length_b   1.000
_cell.length_c   1.000
_cell.angle_alpha   90.00
_cell.angle_beta   90.00
_cell.angle_gamma   90.00
#
_symmetry.space_group_name_H-M   'P 1'
#
loop_
_entity.id
_entity.type
_entity.pdbx_description
1 polymer ?
#
loop_
_entity_poly.entity_id
_entity_poly.type
_entity_poly.pdbx_seq_one_letter_code
_entity_poly.pdbx_strand_id
1 'polypeptide(L)'
;MSSPMKYQSQDKFEHQTIEQSVVQRLQAAITQGHLVPGQKLVYSEIAEDMNVSVTPVREAMKTLQALGLVTIRPHRTAFVSYLTEDQVEQLYALRTLLEGLATQRTVERITDAEISHLKQVYEEMDGVVEVLNRVANDIVRSEGIVSLQRLHNDFHSSLYASCGNQYLDQTIRLLRSQVATYWPVINRYSIQRVNKSHSQHFGILSACEQHKPLVTARLMRTHLQETVPWIIEHIRTGHPQAGEAEARGMRDITTTEEFRFRQDAELAVSEDEK
;
A
#
# COMPACT_ATOMS: atom_id res chain seq x y z
N MET A 1 -1.08 35.16 41.57
CA MET A 1 -0.09 34.08 41.60
C MET A 1 -0.77 32.81 41.09
N SER A 2 -0.61 32.51 39.78
CA SER A 2 -1.20 31.32 39.16
C SER A 2 -0.18 30.19 39.24
N SER A 3 -0.54 29.07 39.86
CA SER A 3 0.27 27.88 39.90
C SER A 3 0.44 27.31 38.49
N PRO A 4 1.64 26.87 38.08
CA PRO A 4 1.82 26.20 36.79
C PRO A 4 1.22 24.81 36.83
N MET A 5 0.43 24.49 35.80
CA MET A 5 -0.14 23.18 35.58
C MET A 5 1.01 22.17 35.36
N LYS A 6 1.23 21.27 36.32
CA LYS A 6 2.20 20.17 36.17
C LYS A 6 1.54 19.06 35.38
N TYR A 7 1.89 18.95 34.10
CA TYR A 7 1.72 17.69 33.35
C TYR A 7 2.75 16.70 33.88
N GLN A 8 2.33 15.76 34.71
CA GLN A 8 3.15 14.59 35.02
C GLN A 8 3.06 13.62 33.81
N SER A 9 4.12 13.56 33.04
CA SER A 9 4.34 12.59 31.99
C SER A 9 4.70 11.24 32.62
N GLN A 10 3.72 10.39 32.89
CA GLN A 10 3.90 8.96 33.08
C GLN A 10 2.57 8.28 32.83
N ASP A 11 2.34 7.96 31.55
CA ASP A 11 1.72 6.72 31.09
C ASP A 11 1.78 6.77 29.56
N LYS A 12 2.66 5.96 28.97
CA LYS A 12 2.63 5.66 27.56
C LYS A 12 1.34 4.89 27.30
N PHE A 13 0.28 5.59 26.88
CA PHE A 13 -0.90 4.94 26.35
C PHE A 13 -0.54 4.36 24.96
N GLU A 14 0.01 3.16 24.92
CA GLU A 14 0.10 2.31 23.73
C GLU A 14 -1.25 1.63 23.45
N HIS A 15 -2.35 2.25 23.78
CA HIS A 15 -3.66 1.75 23.39
C HIS A 15 -4.02 2.37 22.03
N GLN A 16 -3.93 1.55 21.00
CA GLN A 16 -4.44 1.88 19.69
C GLN A 16 -5.92 2.23 19.80
N THR A 17 -6.30 3.43 19.31
CA THR A 17 -7.71 3.84 19.33
C THR A 17 -8.52 2.97 18.37
N ILE A 18 -9.84 2.84 18.63
CA ILE A 18 -10.77 2.14 17.73
C ILE A 18 -10.70 2.73 16.32
N GLU A 19 -10.60 4.07 16.21
CA GLU A 19 -10.40 4.76 14.93
C GLU A 19 -9.14 4.28 14.21
N GLN A 20 -8.00 4.24 14.89
CA GLN A 20 -6.73 3.76 14.32
C GLN A 20 -6.83 2.32 13.84
N SER A 21 -7.50 1.45 14.61
CA SER A 21 -7.75 0.07 14.21
C SER A 21 -8.62 -0.02 12.95
N VAL A 22 -9.66 0.80 12.84
CA VAL A 22 -10.51 0.88 11.64
C VAL A 22 -9.70 1.38 10.44
N VAL A 23 -8.89 2.44 10.60
CA VAL A 23 -7.99 2.95 9.55
C VAL A 23 -7.07 1.84 9.04
N GLN A 24 -6.39 1.13 9.94
CA GLN A 24 -5.43 0.09 9.56
C GLN A 24 -6.11 -1.07 8.81
N ARG A 25 -7.26 -1.55 9.30
CA ARG A 25 -8.00 -2.64 8.65
C ARG A 25 -8.49 -2.25 7.26
N LEU A 26 -9.09 -1.07 7.12
CA LEU A 26 -9.56 -0.59 5.82
C LEU A 26 -8.38 -0.32 4.86
N GLN A 27 -7.29 0.27 5.35
CA GLN A 27 -6.08 0.46 4.56
C GLN A 27 -5.51 -0.88 4.08
N ALA A 28 -5.43 -1.88 4.96
CA ALA A 28 -5.00 -3.23 4.59
C ALA A 28 -5.93 -3.83 3.53
N ALA A 29 -7.25 -3.78 3.73
CA ALA A 29 -8.23 -4.30 2.77
C ALA A 29 -8.12 -3.63 1.39
N ILE A 30 -7.90 -2.31 1.33
CA ILE A 30 -7.69 -1.57 0.09
C ILE A 30 -6.35 -1.98 -0.56
N THR A 31 -5.27 -2.00 0.20
CA THR A 31 -3.94 -2.30 -0.34
C THR A 31 -3.73 -3.76 -0.71
N GLN A 32 -4.48 -4.68 -0.13
CA GLN A 32 -4.52 -6.11 -0.47
C GLN A 32 -5.48 -6.42 -1.62
N GLY A 33 -6.26 -5.43 -2.08
CA GLY A 33 -7.20 -5.56 -3.19
C GLY A 33 -8.51 -6.26 -2.82
N HIS A 34 -8.84 -6.38 -1.53
CA HIS A 34 -10.15 -6.84 -1.06
C HIS A 34 -11.21 -5.75 -1.28
N LEU A 35 -10.83 -4.49 -1.12
CA LEU A 35 -11.60 -3.32 -1.51
C LEU A 35 -10.98 -2.73 -2.77
N VAL A 36 -11.74 -2.73 -3.88
CA VAL A 36 -11.22 -2.33 -5.19
C VAL A 36 -11.48 -0.85 -5.49
N PRO A 37 -10.66 -0.20 -6.34
CA PRO A 37 -10.89 1.19 -6.76
C PRO A 37 -12.32 1.42 -7.25
N GLY A 38 -12.95 2.51 -6.79
CA GLY A 38 -14.34 2.87 -7.13
C GLY A 38 -15.42 2.15 -6.30
N GLN A 39 -15.07 1.17 -5.48
CA GLN A 39 -16.02 0.47 -4.61
C GLN A 39 -16.62 1.42 -3.58
N LYS A 40 -17.94 1.36 -3.41
CA LYS A 40 -18.68 2.14 -2.40
C LYS A 40 -18.42 1.59 -1.00
N LEU A 41 -18.21 2.48 -0.05
CA LEU A 41 -17.97 2.17 1.36
C LEU A 41 -19.16 2.64 2.20
N VAL A 42 -19.93 1.69 2.75
CA VAL A 42 -21.11 1.96 3.55
C VAL A 42 -20.74 1.93 5.03
N TYR A 43 -20.84 3.06 5.71
CA TYR A 43 -20.36 3.24 7.09
C TYR A 43 -21.04 2.32 8.09
N SER A 44 -22.34 2.05 7.93
CA SER A 44 -23.09 1.14 8.82
C SER A 44 -22.65 -0.31 8.67
N GLU A 45 -22.41 -0.77 7.46
CA GLU A 45 -21.94 -2.13 7.17
C GLU A 45 -20.54 -2.36 7.75
N ILE A 46 -19.63 -1.40 7.52
CA ILE A 46 -18.27 -1.45 8.09
C ILE A 46 -18.31 -1.44 9.63
N ALA A 47 -19.19 -0.65 10.22
CA ALA A 47 -19.35 -0.58 11.67
C ALA A 47 -19.86 -1.91 12.24
N GLU A 48 -20.81 -2.53 11.55
CA GLU A 48 -21.36 -3.86 11.91
C GLU A 48 -20.29 -4.95 11.79
N ASP A 49 -19.58 -5.03 10.65
CA ASP A 49 -18.51 -6.01 10.41
C ASP A 49 -17.38 -5.93 11.43
N MET A 50 -17.04 -4.70 11.86
CA MET A 50 -15.97 -4.47 12.84
C MET A 50 -16.45 -4.47 14.29
N ASN A 51 -17.76 -4.64 14.52
CA ASN A 51 -18.39 -4.55 15.83
C ASN A 51 -18.07 -3.26 16.58
N VAL A 52 -18.17 -2.12 15.88
CA VAL A 52 -17.95 -0.78 16.42
C VAL A 52 -19.12 0.15 16.12
N SER A 53 -19.18 1.33 16.73
CA SER A 53 -20.16 2.35 16.34
C SER A 53 -19.76 3.05 15.03
N VAL A 54 -20.72 3.72 14.38
CA VAL A 54 -20.48 4.45 13.11
C VAL A 54 -19.52 5.64 13.29
N THR A 55 -19.37 6.17 14.51
CA THR A 55 -18.54 7.36 14.77
C THR A 55 -17.05 7.12 14.47
N PRO A 56 -16.37 6.09 15.01
CA PRO A 56 -14.96 5.82 14.68
C PRO A 56 -14.77 5.47 13.19
N VAL A 57 -15.74 4.84 12.54
CA VAL A 57 -15.69 4.59 11.09
C VAL A 57 -15.68 5.91 10.31
N ARG A 58 -16.51 6.88 10.72
CA ARG A 58 -16.57 8.19 10.06
C ARG A 58 -15.25 8.97 10.20
N GLU A 59 -14.63 8.93 11.38
CA GLU A 59 -13.33 9.58 11.57
C GLU A 59 -12.23 8.85 10.79
N ALA A 60 -12.23 7.52 10.78
CA ALA A 60 -11.32 6.73 9.97
C ALA A 60 -11.43 7.05 8.46
N MET A 61 -12.65 7.28 7.94
CA MET A 61 -12.84 7.69 6.55
C MET A 61 -12.20 9.05 6.23
N LYS A 62 -12.20 10.00 7.16
CA LYS A 62 -11.50 11.29 6.97
C LYS A 62 -9.99 11.09 6.91
N THR A 63 -9.46 10.24 7.78
CA THR A 63 -8.03 9.88 7.78
C THR A 63 -7.64 9.21 6.47
N LEU A 64 -8.43 8.23 5.99
CA LEU A 64 -8.21 7.56 4.70
C LEU A 64 -8.36 8.52 3.51
N GLN A 65 -9.25 9.51 3.60
CA GLN A 65 -9.37 10.57 2.59
C GLN A 65 -8.12 11.46 2.57
N ALA A 66 -7.57 11.83 3.72
CA ALA A 66 -6.32 12.60 3.79
C ALA A 66 -5.13 11.82 3.21
N LEU A 67 -5.15 10.48 3.30
CA LEU A 67 -4.18 9.58 2.66
C LEU A 67 -4.44 9.37 1.16
N GLY A 68 -5.56 9.88 0.62
CA GLY A 68 -5.95 9.70 -0.78
C GLY A 68 -6.50 8.30 -1.12
N LEU A 69 -6.72 7.45 -0.12
CA LEU A 69 -7.24 6.08 -0.31
C LEU A 69 -8.76 6.03 -0.47
N VAL A 70 -9.45 7.04 0.03
CA VAL A 70 -10.92 7.16 -0.02
C VAL A 70 -11.29 8.54 -0.55
N THR A 71 -12.33 8.58 -1.38
CA THR A 71 -12.97 9.82 -1.83
C THR A 71 -14.36 9.93 -1.19
N ILE A 72 -14.62 11.03 -0.48
CA ILE A 72 -15.94 11.30 0.11
C ILE A 72 -16.65 12.32 -0.76
N ARG A 73 -17.80 11.92 -1.34
CA ARG A 73 -18.65 12.77 -2.17
C ARG A 73 -19.70 13.54 -1.32
N PRO A 74 -20.36 14.59 -1.87
CA PRO A 74 -21.51 15.21 -1.23
C PRO A 74 -22.51 14.16 -0.74
N HIS A 75 -23.21 14.43 0.37
CA HIS A 75 -24.10 13.50 1.05
C HIS A 75 -23.43 12.31 1.78
N ARG A 76 -22.12 12.42 2.05
CA ARG A 76 -21.33 11.48 2.87
C ARG A 76 -21.20 10.06 2.30
N THR A 77 -21.31 9.90 0.99
CA THR A 77 -21.00 8.63 0.34
C THR A 77 -19.49 8.53 0.13
N ALA A 78 -18.86 7.49 0.66
CA ALA A 78 -17.44 7.22 0.50
C ALA A 78 -17.21 6.13 -0.55
N PHE A 79 -16.11 6.24 -1.27
CA PHE A 79 -15.66 5.28 -2.27
C PHE A 79 -14.16 5.06 -2.13
N VAL A 80 -13.68 3.86 -2.40
CA VAL A 80 -12.24 3.64 -2.61
C VAL A 80 -11.78 4.54 -3.75
N SER A 81 -10.71 5.31 -3.54
CA SER A 81 -10.22 6.25 -4.56
C SER A 81 -9.83 5.51 -5.84
N TYR A 82 -10.12 6.11 -6.97
CA TYR A 82 -9.61 5.69 -8.26
C TYR A 82 -8.91 6.90 -8.92
N LEU A 83 -7.94 6.59 -9.77
CA LEU A 83 -7.18 7.59 -10.50
C LEU A 83 -7.56 7.55 -11.98
N THR A 84 -7.64 8.71 -12.63
CA THR A 84 -7.65 8.80 -14.09
C THR A 84 -6.25 8.54 -14.65
N GLU A 85 -6.15 8.25 -15.95
CA GLU A 85 -4.85 8.08 -16.63
C GLU A 85 -3.95 9.31 -16.42
N ASP A 86 -4.48 10.50 -16.62
CA ASP A 86 -3.77 11.77 -16.43
C ASP A 86 -3.28 11.93 -14.96
N GLN A 87 -4.10 11.56 -13.98
CA GLN A 87 -3.69 11.59 -12.57
C GLN A 87 -2.57 10.58 -12.27
N VAL A 88 -2.59 9.40 -12.90
CA VAL A 88 -1.50 8.42 -12.78
C VAL A 88 -0.21 8.99 -13.34
N GLU A 89 -0.25 9.59 -14.54
CA GLU A 89 0.92 10.20 -15.18
C GLU A 89 1.51 11.33 -14.31
N GLN A 90 0.67 12.24 -13.82
CA GLN A 90 1.09 13.35 -12.96
C GLN A 90 1.70 12.85 -11.65
N LEU A 91 1.07 11.85 -11.02
CA LEU A 91 1.53 11.27 -9.76
C LEU A 91 2.87 10.56 -9.93
N TYR A 92 3.04 9.78 -11.00
CA TYR A 92 4.29 9.08 -11.28
C TYR A 92 5.41 10.02 -11.73
N ALA A 93 5.11 11.14 -12.37
CA ALA A 93 6.11 12.18 -12.64
C ALA A 93 6.74 12.71 -11.34
N LEU A 94 5.91 13.02 -10.32
CA LEU A 94 6.38 13.43 -9.00
C LEU A 94 7.14 12.31 -8.29
N ARG A 95 6.59 11.10 -8.27
CA ARG A 95 7.23 9.93 -7.65
C ARG A 95 8.61 9.66 -8.25
N THR A 96 8.73 9.68 -9.56
CA THR A 96 9.99 9.46 -10.27
C THR A 96 11.08 10.45 -9.84
N LEU A 97 10.73 11.71 -9.65
CA LEU A 97 11.66 12.74 -9.18
C LEU A 97 12.04 12.51 -7.71
N LEU A 98 11.05 12.36 -6.84
CA LEU A 98 11.26 12.32 -5.39
C LEU A 98 11.89 11.00 -4.94
N GLU A 99 11.38 9.86 -5.45
CA GLU A 99 11.93 8.55 -5.11
C GLU A 99 13.34 8.35 -5.69
N GLY A 100 13.60 8.87 -6.89
CA GLY A 100 14.96 8.90 -7.45
C GLY A 100 15.91 9.72 -6.62
N LEU A 101 15.50 10.90 -6.10
CA LEU A 101 16.30 11.73 -5.20
C LEU A 101 16.54 11.03 -3.85
N ALA A 102 15.51 10.44 -3.26
CA ALA A 102 15.63 9.74 -1.98
C ALA A 102 16.58 8.55 -2.10
N THR A 103 16.44 7.73 -3.15
CA THR A 103 17.33 6.60 -3.45
C THR A 103 18.78 7.04 -3.59
N GLN A 104 19.04 8.11 -4.35
CA GLN A 104 20.40 8.65 -4.48
C GLN A 104 21.00 9.00 -3.11
N ARG A 105 20.27 9.80 -2.30
CA ARG A 105 20.71 10.25 -0.98
C ARG A 105 20.91 9.11 0.00
N THR A 106 20.08 8.07 -0.07
CA THR A 106 20.26 6.86 0.73
C THR A 106 21.55 6.16 0.36
N VAL A 107 21.80 5.88 -0.92
CA VAL A 107 22.99 5.14 -1.36
C VAL A 107 24.29 5.90 -1.12
N GLU A 108 24.26 7.25 -1.08
CA GLU A 108 25.42 8.08 -0.68
C GLU A 108 25.88 7.83 0.78
N ARG A 109 25.03 7.24 1.63
CA ARG A 109 25.29 7.05 3.06
C ARG A 109 24.88 5.67 3.59
N ILE A 110 24.41 4.78 2.72
CA ILE A 110 23.93 3.45 3.10
C ILE A 110 25.03 2.64 3.78
N THR A 111 24.67 1.97 4.86
CA THR A 111 25.56 1.12 5.64
C THR A 111 25.47 -0.35 5.15
N ASP A 112 26.52 -1.13 5.47
CA ASP A 112 26.52 -2.58 5.15
C ASP A 112 25.34 -3.33 5.82
N ALA A 113 24.91 -2.88 6.99
CA ALA A 113 23.73 -3.45 7.67
C ALA A 113 22.44 -3.19 6.90
N GLU A 114 22.24 -1.98 6.35
CA GLU A 114 21.10 -1.62 5.53
C GLU A 114 21.12 -2.35 4.18
N ILE A 115 22.30 -2.52 3.58
CA ILE A 115 22.45 -3.34 2.36
C ILE A 115 22.10 -4.80 2.66
N SER A 116 22.57 -5.35 3.79
CA SER A 116 22.24 -6.72 4.20
C SER A 116 20.73 -6.91 4.42
N HIS A 117 20.06 -5.91 5.00
CA HIS A 117 18.61 -5.94 5.17
C HIS A 117 17.88 -5.88 3.81
N LEU A 118 18.28 -5.00 2.91
CA LEU A 118 17.71 -4.93 1.54
C LEU A 118 17.88 -6.26 0.80
N LYS A 119 19.04 -6.90 0.95
CA LYS A 119 19.32 -8.21 0.37
C LYS A 119 18.41 -9.30 0.94
N GLN A 120 18.23 -9.33 2.25
CA GLN A 120 17.30 -10.27 2.89
C GLN A 120 15.87 -10.10 2.36
N VAL A 121 15.37 -8.86 2.31
CA VAL A 121 14.02 -8.57 1.77
C VAL A 121 13.92 -9.02 0.31
N TYR A 122 14.96 -8.80 -0.50
CA TYR A 122 14.98 -9.25 -1.88
C TYR A 122 14.96 -10.79 -2.00
N GLU A 123 15.74 -11.51 -1.20
CA GLU A 123 15.75 -12.97 -1.16
C GLU A 123 14.40 -13.56 -0.75
N GLU A 124 13.70 -12.93 0.20
CA GLU A 124 12.32 -13.31 0.54
C GLU A 124 11.36 -13.06 -0.64
N MET A 125 11.51 -11.93 -1.36
CA MET A 125 10.73 -11.66 -2.57
C MET A 125 10.99 -12.71 -3.65
N ASP A 126 12.23 -13.12 -3.86
CA ASP A 126 12.64 -14.12 -4.85
C ASP A 126 11.95 -15.46 -4.60
N GLY A 127 11.94 -15.93 -3.34
CA GLY A 127 11.22 -17.13 -2.95
C GLY A 127 9.71 -17.06 -3.24
N VAL A 128 9.07 -15.92 -2.98
CA VAL A 128 7.64 -15.73 -3.30
C VAL A 128 7.42 -15.72 -4.82
N VAL A 129 8.27 -15.05 -5.59
CA VAL A 129 8.18 -14.99 -7.07
C VAL A 129 8.37 -16.39 -7.69
N GLU A 130 9.29 -17.21 -7.14
CA GLU A 130 9.42 -18.60 -7.58
C GLU A 130 8.14 -19.42 -7.37
N VAL A 131 7.48 -19.27 -6.22
CA VAL A 131 6.19 -19.93 -5.97
C VAL A 131 5.14 -19.45 -6.96
N LEU A 132 5.02 -18.13 -7.17
CA LEU A 132 4.06 -17.55 -8.11
C LEU A 132 4.24 -18.01 -9.56
N ASN A 133 5.48 -18.30 -9.97
CA ASN A 133 5.78 -18.83 -11.30
C ASN A 133 5.35 -20.30 -11.49
N ARG A 134 5.22 -21.06 -10.40
CA ARG A 134 4.92 -22.51 -10.44
C ARG A 134 3.47 -22.82 -10.07
N VAL A 135 2.79 -21.93 -9.34
CA VAL A 135 1.47 -22.22 -8.78
C VAL A 135 0.36 -21.99 -9.80
N ALA A 136 -0.55 -22.95 -9.89
CA ALA A 136 -1.80 -22.87 -10.65
C ALA A 136 -3.03 -22.61 -9.74
N ASN A 137 -2.88 -22.79 -8.42
CA ASN A 137 -3.96 -22.62 -7.45
C ASN A 137 -4.18 -21.12 -7.15
N ASP A 138 -5.41 -20.64 -7.35
CA ASP A 138 -5.76 -19.22 -7.21
C ASP A 138 -5.64 -18.71 -5.77
N ILE A 139 -5.88 -19.54 -4.76
CA ILE A 139 -5.76 -19.17 -3.34
C ILE A 139 -4.30 -18.92 -3.03
N VAL A 140 -3.41 -19.89 -3.30
CA VAL A 140 -1.97 -19.78 -3.08
C VAL A 140 -1.39 -18.60 -3.87
N ARG A 141 -1.88 -18.37 -5.08
CA ARG A 141 -1.51 -17.21 -5.90
C ARG A 141 -1.91 -15.90 -5.22
N SER A 142 -3.12 -15.81 -4.69
CA SER A 142 -3.61 -14.61 -4.01
C SER A 142 -2.78 -14.30 -2.76
N GLU A 143 -2.50 -15.28 -1.92
CA GLU A 143 -1.66 -15.15 -0.74
C GLU A 143 -0.22 -14.74 -1.10
N GLY A 144 0.34 -15.34 -2.16
CA GLY A 144 1.65 -14.97 -2.68
C GLY A 144 1.72 -13.52 -3.15
N ILE A 145 0.68 -13.01 -3.83
CA ILE A 145 0.59 -11.60 -4.25
C ILE A 145 0.55 -10.66 -3.05
N VAL A 146 -0.19 -10.98 -2.00
CA VAL A 146 -0.23 -10.17 -0.77
C VAL A 146 1.14 -10.15 -0.09
N SER A 147 1.80 -11.31 0.03
CA SER A 147 3.15 -11.42 0.60
C SER A 147 4.16 -10.62 -0.22
N LEU A 148 4.13 -10.75 -1.55
CA LEU A 148 4.99 -10.01 -2.45
C LEU A 148 4.79 -8.49 -2.32
N GLN A 149 3.55 -8.04 -2.14
CA GLN A 149 3.24 -6.61 -1.95
C GLN A 149 3.86 -6.07 -0.67
N ARG A 150 3.77 -6.81 0.44
CA ARG A 150 4.41 -6.42 1.71
C ARG A 150 5.92 -6.26 1.52
N LEU A 151 6.57 -7.28 0.98
CA LEU A 151 8.03 -7.28 0.73
C LEU A 151 8.46 -6.17 -0.25
N HIS A 152 7.67 -5.95 -1.32
CA HIS A 152 7.88 -4.83 -2.24
C HIS A 152 7.81 -3.47 -1.52
N ASN A 153 6.84 -3.28 -0.63
CA ASN A 153 6.74 -2.06 0.16
C ASN A 153 7.93 -1.91 1.13
N ASP A 154 8.36 -3.00 1.76
CA ASP A 154 9.51 -3.02 2.68
C ASP A 154 10.80 -2.68 1.93
N PHE A 155 11.05 -3.28 0.77
CA PHE A 155 12.20 -2.99 -0.07
C PHE A 155 12.30 -1.50 -0.43
N HIS A 156 11.22 -0.93 -0.96
CA HIS A 156 11.18 0.48 -1.33
C HIS A 156 11.30 1.41 -0.11
N SER A 157 10.61 1.09 1.00
CA SER A 157 10.68 1.92 2.21
C SER A 157 12.08 1.95 2.81
N SER A 158 12.80 0.82 2.78
CA SER A 158 14.20 0.75 3.21
C SER A 158 15.12 1.61 2.36
N LEU A 159 14.85 1.73 1.04
CA LEU A 159 15.60 2.62 0.14
C LEU A 159 15.38 4.11 0.39
N TYR A 160 14.33 4.50 1.13
CA TYR A 160 14.04 5.91 1.41
C TYR A 160 14.30 6.31 2.86
N ALA A 161 14.29 5.34 3.79
CA ALA A 161 14.40 5.58 5.23
C ALA A 161 15.67 6.37 5.61
N SER A 162 16.79 6.07 4.96
CA SER A 162 18.09 6.69 5.21
C SER A 162 18.42 7.88 4.30
N CYS A 163 17.43 8.44 3.58
CA CYS A 163 17.66 9.58 2.69
C CYS A 163 18.05 10.89 3.43
N GLY A 164 17.92 10.92 4.77
CA GLY A 164 18.26 12.05 5.63
C GLY A 164 17.34 13.26 5.46
N ASN A 165 16.13 13.07 4.95
CA ASN A 165 15.12 14.10 4.81
C ASN A 165 13.73 13.53 5.11
N GLN A 166 13.26 13.77 6.34
CA GLN A 166 11.96 13.26 6.81
C GLN A 166 10.78 13.77 5.98
N TYR A 167 10.84 15.00 5.46
CA TYR A 167 9.75 15.55 4.63
C TYR A 167 9.69 14.86 3.27
N LEU A 168 10.86 14.53 2.71
CA LEU A 168 10.94 13.77 1.46
C LEU A 168 10.34 12.36 1.66
N ASP A 169 10.72 11.65 2.72
CA ASP A 169 10.18 10.33 3.05
C ASP A 169 8.66 10.37 3.27
N GLN A 170 8.17 11.32 4.07
CA GLN A 170 6.72 11.47 4.32
C GLN A 170 5.95 11.77 3.03
N THR A 171 6.48 12.64 2.17
CA THR A 171 5.84 12.96 0.88
C THR A 171 5.79 11.74 -0.03
N ILE A 172 6.88 10.98 -0.11
CA ILE A 172 6.93 9.74 -0.90
C ILE A 172 5.89 8.74 -0.39
N ARG A 173 5.79 8.53 0.92
CA ARG A 173 4.78 7.62 1.52
C ARG A 173 3.35 8.03 1.13
N LEU A 174 3.04 9.32 1.19
CA LEU A 174 1.73 9.85 0.79
C LEU A 174 1.45 9.59 -0.69
N LEU A 175 2.39 9.88 -1.59
CA LEU A 175 2.21 9.63 -3.02
C LEU A 175 2.09 8.14 -3.34
N ARG A 176 2.84 7.29 -2.64
CA ARG A 176 2.76 5.83 -2.80
C ARG A 176 1.43 5.27 -2.34
N SER A 177 0.85 5.79 -1.26
CA SER A 177 -0.45 5.31 -0.76
C SER A 177 -1.56 5.48 -1.79
N GLN A 178 -1.52 6.53 -2.59
CA GLN A 178 -2.55 6.80 -3.62
C GLN A 178 -2.59 5.78 -4.75
N VAL A 179 -1.47 5.12 -5.06
CA VAL A 179 -1.40 4.07 -6.09
C VAL A 179 -1.43 2.66 -5.52
N ALA A 180 -1.39 2.52 -4.20
CA ALA A 180 -1.33 1.22 -3.55
C ALA A 180 -2.52 0.32 -3.90
N THR A 181 -3.69 0.91 -4.19
CA THR A 181 -4.91 0.21 -4.60
C THR A 181 -4.78 -0.55 -5.93
N TYR A 182 -3.87 -0.13 -6.82
CA TYR A 182 -3.69 -0.73 -8.14
C TYR A 182 -2.69 -1.88 -8.13
N TRP A 183 -1.79 -1.91 -7.16
CA TRP A 183 -0.69 -2.86 -7.14
C TRP A 183 -1.16 -4.34 -7.10
N PRO A 184 -2.10 -4.76 -6.20
CA PRO A 184 -2.57 -6.15 -6.16
C PRO A 184 -3.28 -6.54 -7.44
N VAL A 185 -4.06 -5.62 -8.00
CA VAL A 185 -4.87 -5.88 -9.19
C VAL A 185 -3.98 -6.12 -10.40
N ILE A 186 -2.97 -5.26 -10.62
CA ILE A 186 -2.05 -5.39 -11.75
C ILE A 186 -1.25 -6.69 -11.66
N ASN A 187 -0.75 -7.04 -10.48
CA ASN A 187 0.12 -8.21 -10.30
C ASN A 187 -0.64 -9.53 -10.25
N ARG A 188 -1.94 -9.52 -9.86
CA ARG A 188 -2.78 -10.72 -9.88
C ARG A 188 -2.94 -11.29 -11.30
N TYR A 189 -2.99 -10.44 -12.31
CA TYR A 189 -3.28 -10.83 -13.69
C TYR A 189 -2.05 -10.98 -14.59
N SER A 190 -0.85 -10.62 -14.13
CA SER A 190 0.34 -10.65 -14.98
C SER A 190 1.60 -11.11 -14.25
N ILE A 191 1.90 -12.41 -14.37
CA ILE A 191 3.17 -12.97 -13.89
C ILE A 191 4.38 -12.35 -14.62
N GLN A 192 4.22 -11.97 -15.88
CA GLN A 192 5.26 -11.26 -16.62
C GLN A 192 5.62 -9.92 -15.98
N ARG A 193 4.60 -9.19 -15.51
CA ARG A 193 4.78 -7.92 -14.78
C ARG A 193 5.52 -8.15 -13.46
N VAL A 194 5.15 -9.20 -12.72
CA VAL A 194 5.83 -9.60 -11.48
C VAL A 194 7.31 -9.87 -11.75
N ASN A 195 7.62 -10.73 -12.72
CA ASN A 195 9.00 -11.10 -13.06
C ASN A 195 9.82 -9.90 -13.54
N LYS A 196 9.23 -9.02 -14.36
CA LYS A 196 9.90 -7.79 -14.80
C LYS A 196 10.24 -6.87 -13.64
N SER A 197 9.27 -6.61 -12.77
CA SER A 197 9.47 -5.79 -11.56
C SER A 197 10.55 -6.37 -10.66
N HIS A 198 10.52 -7.69 -10.44
CA HIS A 198 11.49 -8.38 -9.60
C HIS A 198 12.91 -8.28 -10.17
N SER A 199 13.09 -8.49 -11.48
CA SER A 199 14.38 -8.31 -12.15
C SER A 199 14.92 -6.86 -12.02
N GLN A 200 14.05 -5.85 -12.05
CA GLN A 200 14.44 -4.46 -11.84
C GLN A 200 14.89 -4.21 -10.40
N HIS A 201 14.24 -4.81 -9.39
CA HIS A 201 14.68 -4.73 -8.00
C HIS A 201 16.05 -5.34 -7.80
N PHE A 202 16.38 -6.45 -8.48
CA PHE A 202 17.72 -7.00 -8.50
C PHE A 202 18.76 -5.99 -8.99
N GLY A 203 18.48 -5.31 -10.10
CA GLY A 203 19.38 -4.26 -10.63
C GLY A 203 19.57 -3.11 -9.67
N ILE A 204 18.51 -2.69 -8.96
CA ILE A 204 18.57 -1.64 -7.94
C ILE A 204 19.43 -2.09 -6.76
N LEU A 205 19.20 -3.29 -6.22
CA LEU A 205 19.97 -3.87 -5.12
C LEU A 205 21.46 -3.98 -5.49
N SER A 206 21.77 -4.55 -6.66
CA SER A 206 23.14 -4.70 -7.13
C SER A 206 23.88 -3.35 -7.27
N ALA A 207 23.19 -2.29 -7.69
CA ALA A 207 23.75 -0.96 -7.72
C ALA A 207 23.95 -0.34 -6.32
N CYS A 208 23.08 -0.69 -5.34
CA CYS A 208 23.28 -0.32 -3.94
C CYS A 208 24.52 -0.99 -3.34
N GLU A 209 24.67 -2.31 -3.53
CA GLU A 209 25.84 -3.08 -3.08
C GLU A 209 27.16 -2.52 -3.62
N GLN A 210 27.13 -1.93 -4.81
CA GLN A 210 28.27 -1.30 -5.45
C GLN A 210 28.44 0.17 -5.07
N HIS A 211 27.65 0.71 -4.15
CA HIS A 211 27.65 2.12 -3.74
C HIS A 211 27.61 3.09 -4.92
N LYS A 212 26.70 2.86 -5.89
CA LYS A 212 26.55 3.67 -7.11
C LYS A 212 25.28 4.54 -7.07
N PRO A 213 25.25 5.66 -6.34
CA PRO A 213 24.03 6.42 -6.06
C PRO A 213 23.32 6.92 -7.32
N LEU A 214 24.04 7.43 -8.30
CA LEU A 214 23.43 7.93 -9.55
C LEU A 214 22.88 6.80 -10.42
N VAL A 215 23.52 5.63 -10.43
CA VAL A 215 23.04 4.45 -11.17
C VAL A 215 21.77 3.92 -10.51
N THR A 216 21.78 3.76 -9.18
CA THR A 216 20.63 3.27 -8.42
C THR A 216 19.43 4.20 -8.60
N ALA A 217 19.64 5.52 -8.50
CA ALA A 217 18.59 6.51 -8.73
C ALA A 217 18.01 6.44 -10.15
N ARG A 218 18.84 6.22 -11.16
CA ARG A 218 18.38 6.04 -12.55
C ARG A 218 17.54 4.77 -12.69
N LEU A 219 17.99 3.65 -12.13
CA LEU A 219 17.26 2.38 -12.16
C LEU A 219 15.91 2.51 -11.46
N MET A 220 15.85 3.18 -10.30
CA MET A 220 14.60 3.47 -9.61
C MET A 220 13.65 4.29 -10.47
N ARG A 221 14.12 5.34 -11.12
CA ARG A 221 13.27 6.16 -12.03
C ARG A 221 12.72 5.32 -13.18
N THR A 222 13.57 4.50 -13.82
CA THR A 222 13.14 3.60 -14.91
C THR A 222 12.09 2.60 -14.41
N HIS A 223 12.30 1.98 -13.24
CA HIS A 223 11.34 1.06 -12.63
C HIS A 223 9.97 1.70 -12.43
N LEU A 224 9.92 2.92 -11.91
CA LEU A 224 8.67 3.66 -11.72
C LEU A 224 8.01 4.02 -13.06
N GLN A 225 8.76 4.53 -14.02
CA GLN A 225 8.23 4.90 -15.35
C GLN A 225 7.64 3.69 -16.09
N GLU A 226 8.29 2.55 -16.00
CA GLU A 226 7.82 1.32 -16.64
C GLU A 226 6.59 0.69 -15.94
N THR A 227 6.24 1.17 -14.76
CA THR A 227 5.01 0.75 -14.07
C THR A 227 3.76 1.46 -14.63
N VAL A 228 3.89 2.69 -15.11
CA VAL A 228 2.78 3.52 -15.58
C VAL A 228 1.90 2.84 -16.64
N PRO A 229 2.45 2.28 -17.74
CA PRO A 229 1.64 1.64 -18.77
C PRO A 229 0.76 0.51 -18.25
N TRP A 230 1.22 -0.24 -17.24
CA TRP A 230 0.44 -1.34 -16.65
C TRP A 230 -0.76 -0.85 -15.85
N ILE A 231 -0.63 0.28 -15.14
CA ILE A 231 -1.74 0.90 -14.43
C ILE A 231 -2.74 1.46 -15.41
N ILE A 232 -2.27 2.19 -16.44
CA ILE A 232 -3.14 2.80 -17.47
C ILE A 232 -3.91 1.71 -18.22
N GLU A 233 -3.26 0.62 -18.60
CA GLU A 233 -3.93 -0.50 -19.27
C GLU A 233 -5.01 -1.10 -18.38
N HIS A 234 -4.73 -1.26 -17.08
CA HIS A 234 -5.74 -1.74 -16.14
C HIS A 234 -6.92 -0.77 -16.01
N ILE A 235 -6.67 0.55 -15.96
CA ILE A 235 -7.73 1.57 -15.91
C ILE A 235 -8.61 1.48 -17.17
N ARG A 236 -8.00 1.29 -18.35
CA ARG A 236 -8.74 1.18 -19.62
C ARG A 236 -9.58 -0.08 -19.74
N THR A 237 -9.07 -1.19 -19.24
CA THR A 237 -9.69 -2.50 -19.43
C THR A 237 -10.59 -2.93 -18.28
N GLY A 238 -10.37 -2.41 -17.07
CA GLY A 238 -10.93 -2.94 -15.83
C GLY A 238 -11.94 -2.05 -15.10
N HIS A 239 -12.06 -0.77 -15.43
CA HIS A 239 -13.00 0.11 -14.73
C HIS A 239 -14.03 0.75 -15.69
N PRO A 240 -15.34 0.55 -15.43
CA PRO A 240 -16.33 1.46 -15.95
C PRO A 240 -15.99 2.86 -15.42
N GLN A 241 -15.88 3.84 -16.29
CA GLN A 241 -15.73 5.24 -15.88
C GLN A 241 -16.86 5.60 -14.91
N ALA A 242 -16.58 6.41 -13.88
CA ALA A 242 -17.51 6.70 -12.80
C ALA A 242 -18.91 7.19 -13.26
N GLY A 243 -19.02 7.76 -14.46
CA GLY A 243 -20.31 8.09 -15.10
C GLY A 243 -21.07 6.90 -15.71
N GLU A 244 -20.37 5.82 -16.08
CA GLU A 244 -21.00 4.61 -16.64
C GLU A 244 -21.44 3.62 -15.55
N ALA A 245 -20.83 3.66 -14.37
CA ALA A 245 -21.25 2.86 -13.21
C ALA A 245 -22.65 3.32 -12.72
N GLU A 246 -22.92 4.62 -12.73
CA GLU A 246 -24.26 5.17 -12.45
C GLU A 246 -25.27 4.83 -13.56
N ALA A 247 -24.85 4.85 -14.83
CA ALA A 247 -25.72 4.58 -15.97
C ALA A 247 -26.08 3.09 -16.15
N ARG A 248 -25.22 2.17 -15.67
CA ARG A 248 -25.44 0.71 -15.82
C ARG A 248 -26.15 0.06 -14.64
N GLY A 249 -26.56 0.83 -13.61
CA GLY A 249 -27.21 0.26 -12.45
C GLY A 249 -26.37 -0.87 -11.85
N MET A 250 -25.04 -0.66 -11.72
CA MET A 250 -24.17 -1.67 -11.11
C MET A 250 -24.78 -2.03 -9.76
N ARG A 251 -25.27 -3.26 -9.67
CA ARG A 251 -25.78 -3.84 -8.43
C ARG A 251 -24.75 -3.53 -7.38
N ASP A 252 -25.22 -2.98 -6.26
CA ASP A 252 -24.45 -2.94 -5.03
C ASP A 252 -23.77 -4.30 -4.90
N ILE A 253 -22.44 -4.35 -5.09
CA ILE A 253 -21.65 -5.47 -4.65
C ILE A 253 -21.48 -5.23 -3.15
N THR A 254 -22.61 -5.16 -2.48
CA THR A 254 -22.72 -5.29 -1.06
C THR A 254 -22.58 -6.78 -0.79
N THR A 255 -21.55 -7.09 -0.02
CA THR A 255 -21.32 -8.42 0.53
C THR A 255 -21.18 -9.57 -0.48
N THR A 256 -20.01 -9.75 -1.05
CA THR A 256 -19.53 -11.10 -1.20
C THR A 256 -19.31 -11.67 0.21
N GLU A 257 -19.85 -12.86 0.48
CA GLU A 257 -19.64 -13.59 1.75
C GLU A 257 -18.15 -13.76 2.13
N GLU A 258 -17.22 -13.41 1.23
CA GLU A 258 -15.77 -13.38 1.41
C GLU A 258 -15.25 -12.17 2.20
N PHE A 259 -16.04 -11.12 2.40
CA PHE A 259 -15.60 -9.91 3.10
C PHE A 259 -15.95 -9.90 4.59
N ARG A 260 -16.41 -10.99 5.15
CA ARG A 260 -16.40 -11.15 6.61
C ARG A 260 -14.94 -11.17 7.06
N PHE A 261 -14.54 -10.14 7.79
CA PHE A 261 -13.27 -10.12 8.49
C PHE A 261 -13.15 -11.42 9.31
N ARG A 262 -12.45 -12.44 8.78
CA ARG A 262 -12.19 -13.67 9.52
C ARG A 262 -11.39 -13.28 10.75
N GLN A 263 -12.07 -13.29 11.90
CA GLN A 263 -11.46 -13.17 13.23
C GLN A 263 -10.56 -14.36 13.57
N ASP A 264 -10.43 -15.36 12.70
CA ASP A 264 -9.94 -16.69 13.07
C ASP A 264 -8.44 -16.93 12.86
N ALA A 265 -7.63 -15.91 12.51
CA ALA A 265 -6.21 -16.14 12.23
C ALA A 265 -5.23 -15.57 13.27
N GLU A 266 -5.65 -14.80 14.27
CA GLU A 266 -4.72 -14.22 15.28
C GLU A 266 -4.98 -14.61 16.74
N LEU A 267 -5.97 -15.47 17.04
CA LEU A 267 -6.23 -15.96 18.40
C LEU A 267 -5.63 -17.35 18.69
N ALA A 268 -4.96 -17.96 17.72
CA ALA A 268 -4.38 -19.31 17.88
C ALA A 268 -2.95 -19.34 18.42
N VAL A 269 -2.35 -18.22 18.83
CA VAL A 269 -0.95 -18.18 19.31
C VAL A 269 -0.82 -17.91 20.81
N SER A 270 -1.89 -17.82 21.58
CA SER A 270 -1.80 -17.50 23.01
C SER A 270 -2.40 -18.51 24.01
N GLU A 271 -2.70 -19.73 23.62
CA GLU A 271 -3.23 -20.76 24.56
C GLU A 271 -2.34 -21.99 24.81
N ASP A 272 -1.12 -22.05 24.28
CA ASP A 272 -0.19 -23.17 24.55
C ASP A 272 0.98 -22.82 25.51
N GLU A 273 0.83 -21.80 26.36
CA GLU A 273 1.71 -21.58 27.51
C GLU A 273 0.92 -21.36 28.80
N LYS A 274 0.32 -22.45 29.33
CA LYS A 274 0.06 -22.62 30.76
C LYS A 274 0.14 -24.04 31.16
#